data_13f51d8c9aaa908bb66d111d67fb8f36
#
_entry.id   13f51d8c9aaa908bb66d111d67fb8f36
#
_cell.length_a   1.000
_cell.length_b   1.000
_cell.length_c   1.000
_cell.angle_alpha   90.00
_cell.angle_beta   90.00
_cell.angle_gamma   90.00
#
_symmetry.space_group_name_H-M   'P 1'
#
loop_
_entity.id
_entity.type
_entity.pdbx_description
1 polymer ?
#
loop_
_entity_poly.entity_id
_entity_poly.type
_entity_poly.pdbx_seq_one_letter_code
_entity_poly.pdbx_strand_id
1 'polypeptide(L)'
;MKEPWQRLPALSLKQLQYFVTLAQLRHFTDTASRLAISQPALSSALRQIETVLGGKLVNRTASAVTLTELGAAILPHAQRILSVAQAAFFDMQQIVEAGGD
;
A
#
# COMPACT_ATOMS: atom_id res chain seq x y z
N MET A 1 -25.78 -14.85 1.06
CA MET A 1 -24.47 -14.76 1.76
C MET A 1 -23.47 -14.06 0.85
N LYS A 2 -22.73 -13.11 1.40
CA LYS A 2 -21.74 -12.39 0.59
C LYS A 2 -20.45 -13.16 0.48
N GLU A 3 -19.84 -13.10 -0.68
CA GLU A 3 -18.52 -13.63 -0.89
C GLU A 3 -17.49 -12.80 -0.11
N PRO A 4 -16.33 -13.38 0.26
CA PRO A 4 -15.32 -12.66 1.06
C PRO A 4 -14.90 -11.33 0.44
N TRP A 5 -14.72 -11.27 -0.88
CA TRP A 5 -14.27 -10.05 -1.55
C TRP A 5 -15.30 -8.93 -1.53
N GLN A 6 -16.54 -9.23 -1.21
CA GLN A 6 -17.59 -8.22 -1.10
C GLN A 6 -17.55 -7.48 0.24
N ARG A 7 -16.69 -7.93 1.14
CA ARG A 7 -16.53 -7.32 2.46
C ARG A 7 -15.18 -6.62 2.62
N LEU A 8 -14.51 -6.35 1.51
CA LEU A 8 -13.22 -5.69 1.57
C LEU A 8 -13.38 -4.27 2.09
N PRO A 9 -12.40 -3.79 2.86
CA PRO A 9 -12.42 -2.40 3.32
C PRO A 9 -12.16 -1.44 2.17
N ALA A 10 -12.38 -0.17 2.43
CA ALA A 10 -12.18 0.88 1.43
C ALA A 10 -10.70 1.23 1.32
N LEU A 11 -9.90 0.24 0.95
CA LEU A 11 -8.46 0.40 0.70
C LEU A 11 -8.15 -0.03 -0.73
N SER A 12 -7.20 0.64 -1.35
CA SER A 12 -6.75 0.30 -2.69
C SER A 12 -5.34 -0.28 -2.65
N LEU A 13 -4.98 -0.98 -3.72
CA LEU A 13 -3.61 -1.48 -3.87
C LEU A 13 -2.61 -0.32 -3.92
N LYS A 14 -3.00 0.79 -4.53
CA LYS A 14 -2.16 1.99 -4.59
C LYS A 14 -1.83 2.50 -3.19
N GLN A 15 -2.80 2.57 -2.31
CA GLN A 15 -2.57 3.03 -0.94
C GLN A 15 -1.61 2.10 -0.21
N LEU A 16 -1.77 0.79 -0.37
CA LEU A 16 -0.86 -0.19 0.23
C LEU A 16 0.55 -0.04 -0.35
N GLN A 17 0.65 0.19 -1.65
CA GLN A 17 1.94 0.45 -2.30
C GLN A 17 2.62 1.67 -1.69
N TYR A 18 1.87 2.73 -1.45
CA TYR A 18 2.41 3.95 -0.85
C TYR A 18 2.96 3.67 0.54
N PHE A 19 2.22 2.93 1.35
CA PHE A 19 2.68 2.58 2.69
C PHE A 19 3.95 1.73 2.65
N VAL A 20 3.97 0.69 1.82
CA VAL A 20 5.14 -0.20 1.72
C VAL A 20 6.36 0.57 1.24
N THR A 21 6.20 1.44 0.24
CA THR A 21 7.31 2.23 -0.27
C THR A 21 7.84 3.19 0.81
N LEU A 22 6.93 3.84 1.54
CA LEU A 22 7.32 4.71 2.63
C LEU A 22 8.07 3.95 3.73
N ALA A 23 7.61 2.75 4.05
CA ALA A 23 8.26 1.91 5.05
C ALA A 23 9.68 1.52 4.64
N GLN A 24 9.92 1.36 3.35
CA GLN A 24 11.24 1.01 2.83
C GLN A 24 12.19 2.21 2.81
N LEU A 25 11.71 3.34 2.32
CA LEU A 25 12.55 4.53 2.15
C LEU A 25 12.65 5.37 3.41
N ARG A 26 11.60 5.35 4.23
CA ARG A 26 11.54 6.06 5.52
C ARG A 26 11.75 7.56 5.41
N HIS A 27 11.35 8.11 4.29
CA HIS A 27 11.52 9.53 4.00
C HIS A 27 10.37 9.99 3.11
N PHE A 28 9.59 10.97 3.56
CA PHE A 28 8.39 11.40 2.84
C PHE A 28 8.72 11.98 1.48
N THR A 29 9.70 12.86 1.40
CA THR A 29 10.07 13.51 0.14
C THR A 29 10.52 12.48 -0.89
N ASP A 30 11.43 11.59 -0.50
CA ASP A 30 11.95 10.57 -1.41
C ASP A 30 10.87 9.62 -1.85
N THR A 31 9.97 9.24 -0.94
CA THR A 31 8.88 8.33 -1.25
C THR A 31 7.92 8.96 -2.26
N ALA A 32 7.51 10.20 -2.02
CA ALA A 32 6.61 10.90 -2.93
C ALA A 32 7.24 11.03 -4.30
N SER A 33 8.53 11.37 -4.36
CA SER A 33 9.27 11.47 -5.61
C SER A 33 9.31 10.12 -6.34
N ARG A 34 9.63 9.05 -5.62
CA ARG A 34 9.69 7.70 -6.20
C ARG A 34 8.34 7.29 -6.77
N LEU A 35 7.26 7.65 -6.10
CA LEU A 35 5.91 7.28 -6.51
C LEU A 35 5.32 8.26 -7.52
N ALA A 36 6.01 9.36 -7.82
CA ALA A 36 5.55 10.41 -8.73
C ALA A 36 4.23 11.03 -8.26
N ILE A 37 4.13 11.28 -6.96
CA ILE A 37 2.97 11.94 -6.35
C ILE A 37 3.45 13.09 -5.47
N SER A 38 2.53 13.96 -5.07
CA SER A 38 2.86 15.04 -4.14
C SER A 38 2.95 14.50 -2.71
N GLN A 39 3.68 15.21 -1.85
CA GLN A 39 3.73 14.84 -0.44
C GLN A 39 2.35 14.89 0.23
N PRO A 40 1.52 15.91 -0.03
CA PRO A 40 0.15 15.89 0.52
C PRO A 40 -0.66 14.67 0.09
N ALA A 41 -0.50 14.21 -1.15
CA ALA A 41 -1.19 13.02 -1.63
C ALA A 41 -0.72 11.77 -0.87
N LEU A 42 0.58 11.65 -0.64
CA LEU A 42 1.13 10.54 0.14
C LEU A 42 0.60 10.58 1.57
N SER A 43 0.62 11.75 2.20
CA SER A 43 0.11 11.91 3.57
C SER A 43 -1.37 11.58 3.67
N SER A 44 -2.14 12.00 2.68
CA SER A 44 -3.59 11.73 2.66
C SER A 44 -3.85 10.23 2.52
N ALA A 45 -3.14 9.56 1.63
CA ALA A 45 -3.29 8.11 1.45
C ALA A 45 -2.94 7.36 2.73
N LEU A 46 -1.87 7.76 3.40
CA LEU A 46 -1.47 7.13 4.65
C LEU A 46 -2.53 7.30 5.73
N ARG A 47 -3.08 8.51 5.86
CA ARG A 47 -4.14 8.76 6.85
C ARG A 47 -5.37 7.92 6.57
N GLN A 48 -5.71 7.72 5.29
CA GLN A 48 -6.86 6.87 4.93
C GLN A 48 -6.65 5.44 5.37
N ILE A 49 -5.44 4.89 5.15
CA ILE A 49 -5.11 3.54 5.60
C ILE A 49 -5.24 3.45 7.12
N GLU A 50 -4.67 4.43 7.82
CA GLU A 50 -4.70 4.46 9.27
C GLU A 50 -6.13 4.55 9.80
N THR A 51 -6.97 5.33 9.14
CA THR A 51 -8.37 5.46 9.53
C THR A 51 -9.12 4.14 9.34
N VAL A 52 -8.93 3.50 8.19
CA VAL A 52 -9.62 2.24 7.91
C VAL A 52 -9.17 1.13 8.85
N LEU A 53 -7.88 1.05 9.15
CA LEU A 53 -7.33 0.02 10.02
C LEU A 53 -7.48 0.35 11.50
N GLY A 54 -7.67 1.62 11.82
CA GLY A 54 -7.94 2.03 13.20
C GLY A 54 -6.70 2.27 14.04
N GLY A 55 -5.57 2.61 13.41
CA GLY A 55 -4.36 2.90 14.19
C GLY A 55 -3.26 3.52 13.36
N LYS A 56 -2.31 4.12 14.04
CA LYS A 56 -1.18 4.78 13.41
C LYS A 56 -0.14 3.77 12.96
N LEU A 57 0.30 3.88 11.72
CA LEU A 57 1.30 2.99 11.14
C LEU A 57 2.70 3.57 11.18
N VAL A 58 2.82 4.89 11.18
CA VAL A 58 4.13 5.54 11.15
C VAL A 58 4.19 6.66 12.18
N ASN A 59 5.41 6.91 12.65
CA ASN A 59 5.75 8.10 13.43
C ASN A 59 6.51 9.04 12.51
N ARG A 60 6.16 10.32 12.58
CA ARG A 60 6.80 11.36 11.80
C ARG A 60 7.66 12.22 12.70
N THR A 61 8.91 12.40 12.29
CA THR A 61 9.73 13.47 12.83
C THR A 61 10.06 14.43 11.69
N ALA A 62 10.74 15.52 11.98
CA ALA A 62 11.04 16.55 10.99
C ALA A 62 11.80 16.00 9.78
N SER A 63 12.61 14.96 9.96
CA SER A 63 13.51 14.49 8.92
C SER A 63 13.44 13.00 8.65
N ALA A 64 12.60 12.25 9.38
CA ALA A 64 12.58 10.80 9.24
C ALA A 64 11.21 10.23 9.54
N VAL A 65 11.00 9.01 9.07
CA VAL A 65 9.79 8.23 9.32
C VAL A 65 10.21 6.91 9.93
N THR A 66 9.55 6.53 11.01
CA THR A 66 9.73 5.21 11.61
C THR A 66 8.37 4.52 11.69
N LEU A 67 8.38 3.20 11.69
CA LEU A 67 7.15 2.45 11.85
C LEU A 67 6.76 2.39 13.33
N THR A 68 5.45 2.45 13.59
CA THR A 68 4.93 2.08 14.89
C THR A 68 4.99 0.56 15.03
N GLU A 69 4.75 0.04 16.23
CA GLU A 69 4.63 -1.41 16.41
C GLU A 69 3.54 -1.97 15.50
N LEU A 70 2.42 -1.25 15.40
CA LEU A 70 1.32 -1.64 14.53
C LEU A 70 1.77 -1.66 13.07
N GLY A 71 2.46 -0.60 12.63
CA GLY A 71 2.96 -0.53 11.26
C GLY A 71 3.91 -1.67 10.93
N ALA A 72 4.81 -2.00 11.86
CA ALA A 72 5.74 -3.10 11.67
C ALA A 72 5.01 -4.44 11.58
N ALA A 73 3.94 -4.62 12.36
CA ALA A 73 3.16 -5.85 12.32
C ALA A 73 2.33 -5.96 11.03
N ILE A 74 1.85 -4.84 10.52
CA ILE A 74 1.00 -4.81 9.32
C ILE A 74 1.81 -4.91 8.04
N LEU A 75 3.04 -4.39 8.02
CA LEU A 75 3.86 -4.32 6.82
C LEU A 75 3.97 -5.64 6.06
N PRO A 76 4.27 -6.79 6.70
CA PRO A 76 4.36 -8.05 5.96
C PRO A 76 3.06 -8.44 5.26
N HIS A 77 1.92 -8.11 5.85
CA HIS A 77 0.62 -8.41 5.25
C HIS A 77 0.38 -7.54 4.01
N ALA A 78 0.72 -6.24 4.08
CA ALA A 78 0.61 -5.35 2.93
C ALA A 78 1.54 -5.82 1.80
N GLN A 79 2.75 -6.22 2.13
CA GLN A 79 3.71 -6.74 1.15
C GLN A 79 3.17 -7.99 0.47
N ARG A 80 2.57 -8.89 1.24
CA ARG A 80 2.01 -10.12 0.69
C ARG A 80 0.86 -9.84 -0.25
N ILE A 81 -0.04 -8.93 0.12
CA ILE A 81 -1.16 -8.54 -0.74
C ILE A 81 -0.63 -8.03 -2.08
N LEU A 82 0.37 -7.15 -2.05
CA LEU A 82 0.94 -6.58 -3.28
C LEU A 82 1.64 -7.63 -4.12
N SER A 83 2.36 -8.55 -3.50
CA SER A 83 3.04 -9.62 -4.21
C SER A 83 2.05 -10.54 -4.92
N VAL A 84 0.99 -10.93 -4.22
CA VAL A 84 -0.04 -11.79 -4.81
C VAL A 84 -0.77 -11.06 -5.92
N ALA A 85 -1.09 -9.78 -5.71
CA ALA A 85 -1.77 -8.99 -6.73
C ALA A 85 -0.92 -8.86 -7.98
N GLN A 86 0.38 -8.60 -7.82
CA GLN A 86 1.29 -8.48 -8.97
C GLN A 86 1.38 -9.78 -9.75
N ALA A 87 1.53 -10.91 -9.04
CA ALA A 87 1.63 -12.22 -9.69
C ALA A 87 0.34 -12.57 -10.44
N ALA A 88 -0.81 -12.33 -9.80
CA ALA A 88 -2.09 -12.61 -10.43
C ALA A 88 -2.30 -11.72 -11.65
N PHE A 89 -1.91 -10.46 -11.57
CA PHE A 89 -2.05 -9.53 -12.68
C PHE A 89 -1.18 -9.96 -13.87
N PHE A 90 0.05 -10.41 -13.58
CA PHE A 90 0.92 -10.95 -14.60
C PHE A 90 0.27 -12.15 -15.30
N ASP A 91 -0.33 -13.06 -14.52
CA ASP A 91 -1.00 -14.23 -15.08
C ASP A 91 -2.18 -13.81 -15.96
N MET A 92 -2.95 -12.81 -15.53
CA MET A 92 -4.04 -12.29 -16.36
C MET A 92 -3.55 -11.77 -17.70
N GLN A 93 -2.42 -11.06 -17.70
CA GLN A 93 -1.85 -10.52 -18.94
C GLN A 93 -1.38 -11.65 -19.85
N GLN A 94 -0.82 -12.72 -19.27
CA GLN A 94 -0.41 -13.89 -20.06
C GLN A 94 -1.61 -14.54 -20.74
N ILE A 95 -2.74 -14.60 -20.07
CA ILE A 95 -3.96 -15.17 -20.64
C ILE A 95 -4.41 -14.33 -21.85
N VAL A 96 -4.39 -13.02 -21.71
CA VAL A 96 -4.80 -12.13 -22.81
C VAL A 96 -3.86 -12.27 -23.99
N GLU A 97 -2.55 -12.32 -23.76
CA GLU A 97 -1.56 -12.40 -24.83
C GLU A 97 -1.55 -13.76 -25.53
N ALA A 98 -1.89 -14.81 -24.80
CA ALA A 98 -1.83 -16.17 -25.33
C ALA A 98 -2.96 -16.49 -26.29
N GLY A 99 -3.83 -15.55 -26.56
CA GLY A 99 -4.81 -15.86 -27.51
C GLY A 99 -6.13 -15.42 -27.15
N GLY A 100 -6.08 -14.61 -26.17
CA GLY A 100 -7.31 -14.15 -25.82
C GLY A 100 -7.80 -13.17 -26.74
N ASP A 101 -8.30 -13.18 -27.65
CA ASP A 101 -8.92 -12.16 -28.30
C ASP A 101 -10.15 -11.82 -27.69
#